data_ae298c15753e00d2fb367ae0d2824652
#
_entry.id   ae298c15753e00d2fb367ae0d2824652
#
_cell.length_a   1.000
_cell.length_b   1.000
_cell.length_c   1.000
_cell.angle_alpha   90.00
_cell.angle_beta   90.00
_cell.angle_gamma   90.00
#
_symmetry.space_group_name_H-M   'P 1'
#
loop_
_entity.id
_entity.type
_entity.pdbx_description
1 polymer ?
#
loop_
_entity_poly.entity_id
_entity_poly.type
_entity_poly.pdbx_seq_one_letter_code
_entity_poly.pdbx_strand_id
1 'polypeptide(L)'
;KKSRRKWETPGHPWIKTRLQREMELMGIYGLRNKRELWIAETMLRRIKHRARALLTLPVEEQRKQLQQLSLKLYKLGLINTTSAEINDILNISVEAILDRRLQTIVWKKGFAKTLHQARQLIVHGHIAIRDRRVTSPGHIVTRDEEPYIALYPTSPLLKGREIEAT
;
A
#
# COMPACT_ATOMS: atom_id res chain seq x y z
N LYS A 1 22.73 -12.86 -2.20
CA LYS A 1 22.11 -12.62 -0.88
C LYS A 1 20.63 -12.98 -0.94
N LYS A 2 20.15 -13.94 -0.15
CA LYS A 2 18.73 -14.32 -0.14
C LYS A 2 17.89 -13.18 0.43
N SER A 3 16.75 -12.85 -0.20
CA SER A 3 15.82 -11.86 0.30
C SER A 3 15.18 -12.33 1.62
N ARG A 4 15.08 -11.46 2.62
CA ARG A 4 14.41 -11.79 3.88
C ARG A 4 12.90 -11.89 3.67
N ARG A 5 12.27 -12.84 4.37
CA ARG A 5 10.81 -12.98 4.39
C ARG A 5 10.15 -11.71 4.92
N LYS A 6 9.20 -11.15 4.15
CA LYS A 6 8.51 -9.87 4.47
C LYS A 6 7.19 -10.05 5.23
N TRP A 7 6.73 -11.29 5.39
CA TRP A 7 5.45 -11.60 6.05
C TRP A 7 5.63 -12.60 7.17
N GLU A 8 4.74 -12.55 8.14
CA GLU A 8 4.59 -13.53 9.20
C GLU A 8 3.29 -14.28 8.97
N THR A 9 3.34 -15.61 9.07
CA THR A 9 2.15 -16.45 9.03
C THR A 9 1.38 -16.32 10.34
N PRO A 10 0.05 -16.35 10.32
CA PRO A 10 -0.74 -16.40 11.54
C PRO A 10 -0.45 -17.68 12.33
N GLY A 11 -0.47 -17.59 13.67
CA GLY A 11 -0.27 -18.74 14.56
C GLY A 11 -1.35 -19.82 14.37
N HIS A 12 -2.62 -19.40 14.20
CA HIS A 12 -3.75 -20.29 13.93
C HIS A 12 -4.41 -19.92 12.60
N PRO A 13 -3.99 -20.52 11.47
CA PRO A 13 -4.50 -20.15 10.16
C PRO A 13 -5.95 -20.58 9.88
N TRP A 14 -6.50 -21.53 10.63
CA TRP A 14 -7.79 -22.18 10.38
C TRP A 14 -8.98 -21.59 11.16
N ILE A 15 -8.83 -20.40 11.75
CA ILE A 15 -9.94 -19.72 12.43
C ILE A 15 -10.93 -19.20 11.38
N LYS A 16 -12.18 -19.65 11.42
CA LYS A 16 -13.24 -19.35 10.44
C LYS A 16 -13.46 -17.85 10.25
N THR A 17 -13.63 -17.10 11.34
CA THR A 17 -13.87 -15.65 11.30
C THR A 17 -12.73 -14.89 10.62
N ARG A 18 -11.48 -15.28 10.90
CA ARG A 18 -10.30 -14.72 10.25
C ARG A 18 -10.26 -15.06 8.76
N LEU A 19 -10.55 -16.32 8.41
CA LEU A 19 -10.56 -16.76 7.01
C LEU A 19 -11.59 -15.99 6.20
N GLN A 20 -12.79 -15.78 6.75
CA GLN A 20 -13.84 -14.99 6.09
C GLN A 20 -13.37 -13.56 5.83
N ARG A 21 -12.84 -12.87 6.85
CA ARG A 21 -12.31 -11.51 6.71
C ARG A 21 -11.15 -11.44 5.70
N GLU A 22 -10.22 -12.42 5.71
CA GLU A 22 -9.13 -12.48 4.74
C GLU A 22 -9.67 -12.64 3.31
N MET A 23 -10.72 -13.48 3.11
CA MET A 23 -11.34 -13.67 1.81
C MET A 23 -12.06 -12.41 1.32
N GLU A 24 -12.79 -11.72 2.18
CA GLU A 24 -13.44 -10.45 1.87
C GLU A 24 -12.42 -9.39 1.42
N LEU A 25 -11.35 -9.20 2.19
CA LEU A 25 -10.29 -8.26 1.83
C LEU A 25 -9.59 -8.65 0.52
N MET A 26 -9.37 -9.94 0.28
CA MET A 26 -8.81 -10.42 -0.98
C MET A 26 -9.71 -10.10 -2.17
N GLY A 27 -11.03 -10.25 -2.01
CA GLY A 27 -12.01 -9.91 -3.04
C GLY A 27 -12.07 -8.41 -3.30
N ILE A 28 -12.20 -7.59 -2.24
CA ILE A 28 -12.29 -6.12 -2.32
C ILE A 28 -11.07 -5.51 -3.00
N TYR A 29 -9.85 -5.97 -2.66
CA TYR A 29 -8.60 -5.41 -3.19
C TYR A 29 -7.98 -6.19 -4.35
N GLY A 30 -8.65 -7.23 -4.86
CA GLY A 30 -8.17 -8.03 -5.98
C GLY A 30 -6.79 -8.65 -5.73
N LEU A 31 -6.55 -9.17 -4.53
CA LEU A 31 -5.27 -9.77 -4.16
C LEU A 31 -5.15 -11.18 -4.76
N ARG A 32 -3.96 -11.53 -5.25
CA ARG A 32 -3.72 -12.85 -5.86
C ARG A 32 -3.65 -13.98 -4.83
N ASN A 33 -3.09 -13.70 -3.65
CA ASN A 33 -2.90 -14.69 -2.61
C ASN A 33 -2.89 -14.03 -1.22
N LYS A 34 -3.12 -14.85 -0.18
CA LYS A 34 -3.08 -14.41 1.22
C LYS A 34 -1.73 -13.82 1.66
N ARG A 35 -0.65 -14.18 0.97
CA ARG A 35 0.69 -13.69 1.25
C ARG A 35 0.80 -12.17 1.07
N GLU A 36 0.09 -11.61 0.09
CA GLU A 36 0.03 -10.16 -0.13
C GLU A 36 -0.67 -9.45 1.04
N LEU A 37 -1.75 -10.03 1.56
CA LEU A 37 -2.45 -9.53 2.74
C LEU A 37 -1.55 -9.61 3.99
N TRP A 38 -0.89 -10.74 4.21
CA TRP A 38 0.01 -10.91 5.36
C TRP A 38 1.22 -9.97 5.33
N ILE A 39 1.68 -9.55 4.13
CA ILE A 39 2.71 -8.51 4.01
C ILE A 39 2.16 -7.18 4.56
N ALA A 40 0.95 -6.78 4.20
CA ALA A 40 0.31 -5.56 4.69
C ALA A 40 0.05 -5.62 6.21
N GLU A 41 -0.47 -6.73 6.72
CA GLU A 41 -0.66 -6.97 8.15
C GLU A 41 0.67 -6.91 8.94
N THR A 42 1.73 -7.52 8.40
CA THR A 42 3.06 -7.48 9.05
C THR A 42 3.63 -6.08 9.06
N MET A 43 3.44 -5.31 7.98
CA MET A 43 3.84 -3.91 7.91
C MET A 43 3.10 -3.09 8.98
N LEU A 44 1.78 -3.25 9.08
CA LEU A 44 0.96 -2.57 10.09
C LEU A 44 1.40 -2.96 11.51
N ARG A 45 1.61 -4.24 11.77
CA ARG A 45 2.09 -4.74 13.07
C ARG A 45 3.39 -4.08 13.48
N ARG A 46 4.35 -3.94 12.55
CA ARG A 46 5.63 -3.28 12.80
C ARG A 46 5.47 -1.78 13.08
N ILE A 47 4.57 -1.10 12.39
CA ILE A 47 4.24 0.31 12.65
C ILE A 47 3.66 0.46 14.07
N LYS A 48 2.62 -0.33 14.40
CA LYS A 48 1.98 -0.31 15.72
C LYS A 48 2.94 -0.72 16.85
N HIS A 49 3.81 -1.69 16.60
CA HIS A 49 4.83 -2.09 17.56
C HIS A 49 5.81 -0.94 17.85
N ARG A 50 6.26 -0.24 16.81
CA ARG A 50 7.13 0.94 16.98
C ARG A 50 6.41 2.05 17.74
N ALA A 51 5.14 2.34 17.43
CA ALA A 51 4.35 3.34 18.15
C ALA A 51 4.22 3.00 19.65
N ARG A 52 3.96 1.73 19.99
CA ARG A 52 3.90 1.29 21.39
C ARG A 52 5.26 1.39 22.10
N ALA A 53 6.35 1.07 21.41
CA ALA A 53 7.69 1.19 21.98
C ALA A 53 8.06 2.65 22.31
N LEU A 54 7.45 3.65 21.63
CA LEU A 54 7.67 5.05 21.97
C LEU A 54 7.11 5.43 23.36
N LEU A 55 6.10 4.72 23.85
CA LEU A 55 5.48 4.99 25.17
C LEU A 55 6.43 4.71 26.34
N THR A 56 7.46 3.91 26.13
CA THR A 56 8.44 3.56 27.18
C THR A 56 9.64 4.52 27.24
N LEU A 57 9.72 5.47 26.31
CA LEU A 57 10.84 6.40 26.20
C LEU A 57 10.63 7.69 27.03
N PRO A 58 11.71 8.38 27.42
CA PRO A 58 11.64 9.72 28.00
C PRO A 58 10.92 10.69 27.06
N VAL A 59 10.19 11.66 27.63
CA VAL A 59 9.28 12.57 26.90
C VAL A 59 9.98 13.29 25.72
N GLU A 60 11.21 13.72 25.89
CA GLU A 60 11.94 14.44 24.84
C GLU A 60 12.29 13.54 23.65
N GLU A 61 12.77 12.33 23.91
CA GLU A 61 13.08 11.36 22.88
C GLU A 61 11.81 10.84 22.20
N GLN A 62 10.76 10.61 22.98
CA GLN A 62 9.44 10.22 22.49
C GLN A 62 8.94 11.22 21.47
N ARG A 63 8.98 12.53 21.76
CA ARG A 63 8.53 13.58 20.82
C ARG A 63 9.31 13.57 19.52
N LYS A 64 10.65 13.49 19.58
CA LYS A 64 11.52 13.45 18.39
C LYS A 64 11.22 12.23 17.50
N GLN A 65 11.14 11.06 18.11
CA GLN A 65 10.90 9.81 17.38
C GLN A 65 9.45 9.73 16.85
N LEU A 66 8.46 10.25 17.61
CA LEU A 66 7.07 10.33 17.15
C LEU A 66 6.96 11.23 15.93
N GLN A 67 7.62 12.38 15.93
CA GLN A 67 7.64 13.29 14.78
C GLN A 67 8.26 12.64 13.53
N GLN A 68 9.37 11.91 13.69
CA GLN A 68 9.99 11.17 12.59
C GLN A 68 9.07 10.07 12.05
N LEU A 69 8.38 9.36 12.94
CA LEU A 69 7.44 8.30 12.56
C LEU A 69 6.21 8.90 11.85
N SER A 70 5.63 9.98 12.36
CA SER A 70 4.47 10.65 11.76
C SER A 70 4.80 11.23 10.38
N LEU A 71 5.97 11.85 10.20
CA LEU A 71 6.45 12.32 8.89
C LEU A 71 6.59 11.16 7.89
N LYS A 72 7.12 10.02 8.33
CA LYS A 72 7.24 8.83 7.47
C LYS A 72 5.87 8.29 7.07
N LEU A 73 4.92 8.21 8.00
CA LEU A 73 3.56 7.74 7.73
C LEU A 73 2.77 8.73 6.85
N TYR A 74 3.00 10.02 7.03
CA TYR A 74 2.46 11.07 6.16
C TYR A 74 2.96 10.92 4.72
N LYS A 75 4.27 10.74 4.50
CA LYS A 75 4.85 10.47 3.17
C LYS A 75 4.28 9.21 2.53
N LEU A 76 4.02 8.17 3.31
CA LEU A 76 3.36 6.95 2.83
C LEU A 76 1.86 7.15 2.56
N GLY A 77 1.27 8.28 2.97
CA GLY A 77 -0.15 8.57 2.79
C GLY A 77 -1.07 7.77 3.71
N LEU A 78 -0.55 7.26 4.84
CA LEU A 78 -1.33 6.51 5.82
C LEU A 78 -2.02 7.43 6.85
N ILE A 79 -1.50 8.65 7.03
CA ILE A 79 -2.01 9.68 7.92
C ILE A 79 -2.09 11.00 7.16
N ASN A 80 -3.07 11.83 7.48
CA ASN A 80 -3.28 13.12 6.81
C ASN A 80 -2.53 14.28 7.48
N THR A 81 -2.13 14.13 8.73
CA THR A 81 -1.43 15.15 9.53
C THR A 81 0.05 14.81 9.69
N THR A 82 0.89 15.83 9.70
CA THR A 82 2.34 15.67 9.96
C THR A 82 2.66 15.51 11.44
N SER A 83 1.75 15.94 12.32
CA SER A 83 1.86 15.87 13.78
C SER A 83 0.76 14.95 14.33
N ALA A 84 0.87 13.64 14.02
CA ALA A 84 -0.09 12.66 14.50
C ALA A 84 0.24 12.22 15.93
N GLU A 85 -0.78 12.00 16.73
CA GLU A 85 -0.66 11.37 18.05
C GLU A 85 -0.45 9.86 17.94
N ILE A 86 0.02 9.25 19.04
CA ILE A 86 0.23 7.80 19.08
C ILE A 86 -1.09 7.05 18.85
N ASN A 87 -2.21 7.58 19.36
CA ASN A 87 -3.53 6.98 19.19
C ASN A 87 -3.95 6.94 17.71
N ASP A 88 -3.66 8.00 16.94
CA ASP A 88 -3.94 8.03 15.50
C ASP A 88 -3.18 6.93 14.76
N ILE A 89 -1.91 6.71 15.14
CA ILE A 89 -1.08 5.66 14.55
C ILE A 89 -1.61 4.27 14.92
N LEU A 90 -2.08 4.09 16.16
CA LEU A 90 -2.64 2.81 16.60
C LEU A 90 -4.00 2.49 15.95
N ASN A 91 -4.74 3.51 15.52
CA ASN A 91 -6.04 3.34 14.85
C ASN A 91 -5.93 3.03 13.35
N ILE A 92 -4.72 3.08 12.76
CA ILE A 92 -4.54 2.74 11.34
C ILE A 92 -5.01 1.31 11.07
N SER A 93 -5.85 1.13 10.04
CA SER A 93 -6.35 -0.17 9.58
C SER A 93 -5.45 -0.81 8.51
N VAL A 94 -5.62 -2.09 8.25
CA VAL A 94 -4.92 -2.81 7.16
C VAL A 94 -5.36 -2.27 5.80
N GLU A 95 -6.62 -1.87 5.70
CA GLU A 95 -7.23 -1.30 4.50
C GLU A 95 -6.50 -0.04 4.04
N ALA A 96 -6.09 0.84 4.97
CA ALA A 96 -5.31 2.02 4.64
C ALA A 96 -3.99 1.68 3.92
N ILE A 97 -3.34 0.57 4.28
CA ILE A 97 -2.12 0.11 3.59
C ILE A 97 -2.46 -0.48 2.22
N LEU A 98 -3.56 -1.23 2.12
CA LEU A 98 -4.01 -1.81 0.86
C LEU A 98 -4.46 -0.74 -0.14
N ASP A 99 -5.03 0.35 0.36
CA ASP A 99 -5.40 1.52 -0.43
C ASP A 99 -4.21 2.24 -1.07
N ARG A 100 -3.04 2.19 -0.42
CA ARG A 100 -1.79 2.79 -0.93
C ARG A 100 -1.02 1.89 -1.90
N ARG A 101 -1.53 0.72 -2.24
CA ARG A 101 -0.91 -0.16 -3.26
C ARG A 101 -1.09 0.43 -4.65
N LEU A 102 -0.07 0.29 -5.48
CA LEU A 102 -0.10 0.77 -6.87
C LEU A 102 -1.30 0.22 -7.64
N GLN A 103 -1.65 -1.05 -7.43
CA GLN A 103 -2.82 -1.69 -8.04
C GLN A 103 -4.12 -0.93 -7.71
N THR A 104 -4.33 -0.58 -6.44
CA THR A 104 -5.52 0.13 -5.98
C THR A 104 -5.56 1.56 -6.51
N ILE A 105 -4.42 2.26 -6.50
CA ILE A 105 -4.33 3.65 -6.97
C ILE A 105 -4.54 3.74 -8.49
N VAL A 106 -3.99 2.80 -9.27
CA VAL A 106 -4.20 2.73 -10.73
C VAL A 106 -5.68 2.54 -11.05
N TRP A 107 -6.38 1.72 -10.28
CA TRP A 107 -7.84 1.57 -10.42
C TRP A 107 -8.58 2.84 -10.00
N LYS A 108 -8.25 3.43 -8.84
CA LYS A 108 -8.87 4.68 -8.35
C LYS A 108 -8.67 5.85 -9.31
N LYS A 109 -7.54 5.92 -10.01
CA LYS A 109 -7.27 6.91 -11.07
C LYS A 109 -7.98 6.65 -12.41
N GLY A 110 -8.74 5.56 -12.52
CA GLY A 110 -9.49 5.24 -13.73
C GLY A 110 -8.66 4.70 -14.90
N PHE A 111 -7.40 4.30 -14.68
CA PHE A 111 -6.62 3.64 -15.73
C PHE A 111 -7.12 2.23 -16.07
N ALA A 112 -7.88 1.60 -15.17
CA ALA A 112 -8.46 0.28 -15.33
C ALA A 112 -9.91 0.26 -14.84
N LYS A 113 -10.76 -0.55 -15.49
CA LYS A 113 -12.16 -0.74 -15.10
C LYS A 113 -12.28 -1.62 -13.84
N THR A 114 -11.36 -2.54 -13.64
CA THR A 114 -11.35 -3.47 -12.49
C THR A 114 -9.96 -3.57 -11.86
N LEU A 115 -9.91 -3.98 -10.59
CA LEU A 115 -8.65 -4.22 -9.88
C LEU A 115 -7.79 -5.31 -10.53
N HIS A 116 -8.41 -6.34 -11.12
CA HIS A 116 -7.69 -7.39 -11.83
C HIS A 116 -7.07 -6.85 -13.13
N GLN A 117 -7.77 -6.00 -13.86
CA GLN A 117 -7.24 -5.31 -15.02
C GLN A 117 -6.09 -4.37 -14.63
N ALA A 118 -6.22 -3.61 -13.53
CA ALA A 118 -5.14 -2.78 -13.02
C ALA A 118 -3.87 -3.60 -12.75
N ARG A 119 -4.04 -4.78 -12.13
CA ARG A 119 -2.92 -5.71 -11.91
C ARG A 119 -2.28 -6.15 -13.22
N GLN A 120 -3.08 -6.50 -14.21
CA GLN A 120 -2.59 -6.92 -15.53
C GLN A 120 -1.79 -5.79 -16.19
N LEU A 121 -2.31 -4.56 -16.20
CA LEU A 121 -1.61 -3.39 -16.75
C LEU A 121 -0.25 -3.16 -16.09
N ILE A 122 -0.17 -3.29 -14.77
CA ILE A 122 1.08 -3.13 -14.03
C ILE A 122 2.07 -4.25 -14.37
N VAL A 123 1.63 -5.51 -14.32
CA VAL A 123 2.52 -6.67 -14.57
C VAL A 123 3.05 -6.66 -16.00
N HIS A 124 2.23 -6.27 -16.99
CA HIS A 124 2.64 -6.10 -18.38
C HIS A 124 3.47 -4.83 -18.63
N GLY A 125 3.62 -3.98 -17.61
CA GLY A 125 4.48 -2.81 -17.66
C GLY A 125 3.94 -1.65 -18.46
N HIS A 126 2.61 -1.49 -18.48
CA HIS A 126 1.93 -0.34 -19.09
C HIS A 126 1.87 0.88 -18.15
N ILE A 127 2.29 0.73 -16.90
CA ILE A 127 2.27 1.79 -15.89
C ILE A 127 3.69 2.26 -15.58
N ALA A 128 3.87 3.58 -15.51
CA ALA A 128 5.10 4.24 -15.10
C ALA A 128 4.87 5.16 -13.91
N ILE A 129 5.91 5.36 -13.12
CA ILE A 129 6.02 6.39 -12.08
C ILE A 129 7.25 7.21 -12.41
N ARG A 130 7.10 8.52 -12.68
CA ARG A 130 8.21 9.41 -13.09
C ARG A 130 9.04 8.79 -14.21
N ASP A 131 8.46 8.46 -15.32
CA ASP A 131 9.12 7.87 -16.50
C ASP A 131 9.73 6.47 -16.30
N ARG A 132 9.70 5.93 -15.09
CA ARG A 132 10.17 4.58 -14.79
C ARG A 132 9.03 3.58 -14.84
N ARG A 133 9.18 2.58 -15.70
CA ARG A 133 8.27 1.43 -15.77
C ARG A 133 8.23 0.66 -14.45
N VAL A 134 7.04 0.45 -13.90
CA VAL A 134 6.83 -0.30 -12.66
C VAL A 134 5.99 -1.53 -12.93
N THR A 135 6.53 -2.71 -12.60
CA THR A 135 5.87 -4.01 -12.84
C THR A 135 5.38 -4.68 -11.55
N SER A 136 5.55 -4.03 -10.40
CA SER A 136 5.15 -4.58 -9.10
C SER A 136 3.79 -4.03 -8.66
N PRO A 137 2.71 -4.83 -8.65
CA PRO A 137 1.38 -4.38 -8.19
C PRO A 137 1.32 -4.13 -6.69
N GLY A 138 2.24 -4.73 -5.92
CA GLY A 138 2.35 -4.56 -4.47
C GLY A 138 3.20 -3.36 -4.04
N HIS A 139 3.67 -2.51 -4.96
CA HIS A 139 4.40 -1.29 -4.62
C HIS A 139 3.50 -0.36 -3.82
N ILE A 140 4.01 0.15 -2.68
CA ILE A 140 3.31 1.14 -1.86
C ILE A 140 3.70 2.51 -2.38
N VAL A 141 2.73 3.21 -2.92
CA VAL A 141 2.92 4.53 -3.54
C VAL A 141 2.98 5.59 -2.45
N THR A 142 4.02 6.40 -2.48
CA THR A 142 4.14 7.59 -1.62
C THR A 142 3.27 8.73 -2.14
N ARG A 143 2.98 9.73 -1.30
CA ARG A 143 2.26 10.95 -1.73
C ARG A 143 2.98 11.67 -2.85
N ASP A 144 4.32 11.68 -2.79
CA ASP A 144 5.18 12.36 -3.78
C ASP A 144 5.19 11.62 -5.13
N GLU A 145 4.91 10.31 -5.15
CA GLU A 145 4.84 9.49 -6.38
C GLU A 145 3.47 9.50 -7.02
N GLU A 146 2.42 9.68 -6.23
CA GLU A 146 1.03 9.56 -6.68
C GLU A 146 0.66 10.45 -7.87
N PRO A 147 1.05 11.75 -7.94
CA PRO A 147 0.75 12.60 -9.09
C PRO A 147 1.46 12.15 -10.37
N TYR A 148 2.60 11.47 -10.25
CA TYR A 148 3.42 11.05 -11.39
C TYR A 148 3.10 9.65 -11.92
N ILE A 149 2.00 9.04 -11.47
CA ILE A 149 1.53 7.77 -12.02
C ILE A 149 0.84 8.03 -13.35
N ALA A 150 1.38 7.48 -14.43
CA ALA A 150 0.89 7.61 -15.78
C ALA A 150 1.02 6.30 -16.57
N LEU A 151 0.42 6.25 -17.76
CA LEU A 151 0.70 5.18 -18.72
C LEU A 151 2.12 5.35 -19.27
N TYR A 152 2.82 4.23 -19.44
CA TYR A 152 4.17 4.25 -20.00
C TYR A 152 4.15 4.73 -21.46
N PRO A 153 5.05 5.62 -21.90
CA PRO A 153 4.97 6.28 -23.23
C PRO A 153 4.93 5.33 -24.42
N THR A 154 5.59 4.17 -24.35
CA THR A 154 5.55 3.16 -25.44
C THR A 154 4.39 2.17 -25.31
N SER A 155 3.45 2.40 -24.38
CA SER A 155 2.30 1.52 -24.22
C SER A 155 1.31 1.65 -25.36
N PRO A 156 0.88 0.55 -26.02
CA PRO A 156 -0.14 0.61 -27.06
C PRO A 156 -1.50 1.13 -26.58
N LEU A 157 -1.74 1.14 -25.27
CA LEU A 157 -2.97 1.64 -24.66
C LEU A 157 -3.08 3.17 -24.66
N LEU A 158 -1.98 3.90 -24.88
CA LEU A 158 -2.01 5.36 -25.09
C LEU A 158 -2.71 5.68 -26.41
N LYS A 159 -2.37 4.95 -27.49
CA LYS A 159 -2.96 5.15 -28.83
C LYS A 159 -4.47 4.89 -28.86
N GLY A 160 -4.97 3.95 -28.04
CA GLY A 160 -6.40 3.65 -27.95
C GLY A 160 -7.23 4.71 -27.22
N ARG A 161 -6.63 5.42 -26.25
CA ARG A 161 -7.34 6.48 -25.50
C ARG A 161 -7.42 7.81 -26.23
N GLU A 162 -6.47 8.11 -27.11
CA GLU A 162 -6.52 9.29 -27.97
C GLU A 162 -7.65 9.20 -29.02
N ILE A 163 -8.03 7.98 -29.40
CA ILE A 163 -9.13 7.74 -30.35
C ILE A 163 -10.52 7.86 -29.68
N GLU A 164 -10.64 7.54 -28.38
CA GLU A 164 -11.90 7.67 -27.63
C GLU A 164 -12.17 9.11 -27.12
N ALA A 165 -11.19 9.98 -27.18
CA ALA A 165 -11.27 11.38 -26.73
C ALA A 165 -11.55 12.38 -27.88
N THR A 166 -11.65 11.90 -29.12
CA THR A 166 -12.00 12.66 -30.34
C THR A 166 -13.40 12.32 -30.80
#